data_3106f98c4aa5eecb25600f6bd51b4809
#
_entry.id   3106f98c4aa5eecb25600f6bd51b4809
#
_cell.length_a   1.000
_cell.length_b   1.000
_cell.length_c   1.000
_cell.angle_alpha   90.00
_cell.angle_beta   90.00
_cell.angle_gamma   90.00
#
_symmetry.space_group_name_H-M   'P 1'
#
loop_
_entity.id
_entity.type
_entity.pdbx_description
1 polymer ?
#
loop_
_entity_poly.entity_id
_entity_poly.type
_entity_poly.pdbx_seq_one_letter_code
_entity_poly.pdbx_strand_id
1 'polypeptide(L)'
;MFGWFHKRSSIIDSELLKGATDHHCHILYGLDDGVRDWKESSEILTWLGELGLKEVWFTPHVMEDVPNTTEGLQARFAELSARYEGPLKFRLSAEYMMDNLFAERLRAGDLLCHGGDLVLVETSTVSPPYDFWETLERMMSAGYRPLIAHPERYRYMREEEYRRLKEMGCRFQLNLPSIVGYYGSHARQKAEAFLKRGWYDLSGSDCHRFSVVERQYSARELGKDILRLLQPLMEAVPEEI
;
A
#
# COMPACT_ATOMS: atom_id res chain seq x y z
N MET A 1 5.24 -31.75 -29.43
CA MET A 1 5.26 -31.11 -28.12
C MET A 1 4.66 -29.72 -28.27
N PHE A 2 3.35 -29.52 -27.98
CA PHE A 2 2.71 -28.20 -28.02
C PHE A 2 3.09 -27.51 -26.72
N GLY A 3 4.01 -26.52 -26.79
CA GLY A 3 4.27 -25.63 -25.69
C GLY A 3 3.02 -24.77 -25.44
N TRP A 4 2.32 -25.00 -24.37
CA TRP A 4 1.32 -24.08 -23.86
C TRP A 4 2.05 -22.80 -23.43
N PHE A 5 2.09 -21.82 -24.30
CA PHE A 5 2.41 -20.44 -23.93
C PHE A 5 1.32 -19.99 -22.98
N HIS A 6 1.57 -20.04 -21.68
CA HIS A 6 0.69 -19.41 -20.71
C HIS A 6 0.69 -17.92 -21.01
N LYS A 7 -0.40 -17.46 -21.62
CA LYS A 7 -0.59 -16.05 -21.96
C LYS A 7 -0.55 -15.24 -20.66
N ARG A 8 0.52 -14.46 -20.44
CA ARG A 8 0.62 -13.52 -19.34
C ARG A 8 -0.26 -12.30 -19.62
N SER A 9 -0.86 -11.72 -18.59
CA SER A 9 -1.67 -10.52 -18.64
C SER A 9 -0.96 -9.38 -17.89
N SER A 10 -1.38 -8.16 -18.16
CA SER A 10 -1.05 -7.00 -17.33
C SER A 10 -2.15 -6.78 -16.28
N ILE A 11 -1.93 -5.88 -15.32
CA ILE A 11 -2.96 -5.45 -14.38
C ILE A 11 -4.12 -4.82 -15.15
N ILE A 12 -3.84 -3.97 -16.14
CA ILE A 12 -4.85 -3.31 -16.98
C ILE A 12 -5.66 -4.35 -17.78
N ASP A 13 -4.98 -5.24 -18.53
CA ASP A 13 -5.65 -6.22 -19.39
C ASP A 13 -6.43 -7.30 -18.59
N SER A 14 -6.15 -7.45 -17.30
CA SER A 14 -6.79 -8.45 -16.45
C SER A 14 -8.09 -8.00 -15.81
N GLU A 15 -8.42 -6.71 -15.93
CA GLU A 15 -9.58 -6.08 -15.28
C GLU A 15 -9.55 -6.14 -13.74
N LEU A 16 -8.40 -6.43 -13.13
CA LEU A 16 -8.23 -6.50 -11.67
C LEU A 16 -8.65 -5.22 -10.94
N LEU A 17 -8.53 -4.07 -11.61
CA LEU A 17 -8.86 -2.77 -11.02
C LEU A 17 -10.38 -2.50 -10.99
N LYS A 18 -11.17 -3.26 -11.73
CA LYS A 18 -12.61 -3.02 -11.84
C LYS A 18 -13.35 -3.32 -10.52
N GLY A 19 -13.85 -2.28 -9.90
CA GLY A 19 -14.50 -2.36 -8.59
C GLY A 19 -13.56 -2.46 -7.41
N ALA A 20 -12.24 -2.42 -7.65
CA ALA A 20 -11.19 -2.57 -6.66
C ALA A 20 -10.99 -1.30 -5.81
N THR A 21 -10.28 -1.46 -4.69
CA THR A 21 -9.77 -0.38 -3.85
C THR A 21 -8.24 -0.38 -3.88
N ASP A 22 -7.65 0.80 -4.07
CA ASP A 22 -6.21 1.01 -3.87
C ASP A 22 -5.97 1.44 -2.43
N HIS A 23 -5.33 0.57 -1.65
CA HIS A 23 -5.10 0.80 -0.22
C HIS A 23 -3.78 1.49 0.12
N HIS A 24 -3.00 1.91 -0.87
CA HIS A 24 -1.71 2.56 -0.62
C HIS A 24 -1.28 3.37 -1.83
N CYS A 25 -1.26 4.70 -1.70
CA CYS A 25 -0.72 5.58 -2.73
C CYS A 25 -0.31 6.95 -2.19
N HIS A 26 0.61 7.61 -2.92
CA HIS A 26 1.12 8.96 -2.67
C HIS A 26 0.61 9.95 -3.72
N ILE A 27 -0.68 9.82 -4.08
CA ILE A 27 -1.35 10.66 -5.09
C ILE A 27 -1.83 11.98 -4.50
N LEU A 28 -1.97 12.09 -3.17
CA LEU A 28 -2.35 13.32 -2.49
C LEU A 28 -1.18 14.33 -2.57
N TYR A 29 -1.26 15.26 -3.50
CA TYR A 29 -0.16 16.06 -4.00
C TYR A 29 0.49 17.00 -2.99
N GLY A 30 1.82 17.20 -3.14
CA GLY A 30 2.59 18.25 -2.46
C GLY A 30 2.81 18.02 -0.98
N LEU A 31 2.82 16.77 -0.52
CA LEU A 31 2.98 16.40 0.88
C LEU A 31 4.27 15.62 1.17
N ASP A 32 4.71 14.82 0.21
CA ASP A 32 5.86 13.93 0.33
C ASP A 32 6.61 13.81 -1.01
N ASP A 33 7.37 12.73 -1.22
CA ASP A 33 8.05 12.44 -2.47
C ASP A 33 7.11 11.87 -3.56
N GLY A 34 5.82 11.74 -3.27
CA GLY A 34 4.75 11.38 -4.20
C GLY A 34 4.44 12.46 -5.21
N VAL A 35 3.21 12.55 -5.66
CA VAL A 35 2.74 13.49 -6.67
C VAL A 35 2.93 14.95 -6.21
N ARG A 36 3.46 15.80 -7.09
CA ARG A 36 3.85 17.17 -6.72
C ARG A 36 2.72 18.19 -6.80
N ASP A 37 1.80 18.03 -7.74
CA ASP A 37 0.77 19.01 -8.01
C ASP A 37 -0.58 18.39 -8.37
N TRP A 38 -1.61 19.22 -8.31
CA TRP A 38 -2.98 18.84 -8.64
C TRP A 38 -3.12 18.28 -10.04
N LYS A 39 -2.37 18.76 -11.02
CA LYS A 39 -2.52 18.34 -12.41
C LYS A 39 -2.20 16.85 -12.54
N GLU A 40 -1.04 16.42 -12.03
CA GLU A 40 -0.64 15.01 -12.03
C GLU A 40 -1.58 14.15 -11.18
N SER A 41 -2.02 14.62 -9.99
CA SER A 41 -3.03 13.93 -9.19
C SER A 41 -4.30 13.68 -9.96
N SER A 42 -4.84 14.74 -10.60
CA SER A 42 -6.08 14.66 -11.38
C SER A 42 -5.96 13.71 -12.58
N GLU A 43 -4.83 13.73 -13.27
CA GLU A 43 -4.54 12.82 -14.39
C GLU A 43 -4.54 11.35 -13.92
N ILE A 44 -3.85 11.04 -12.82
CA ILE A 44 -3.81 9.68 -12.26
C ILE A 44 -5.20 9.23 -11.81
N LEU A 45 -5.90 10.06 -11.05
CA LEU A 45 -7.22 9.71 -10.52
C LEU A 45 -8.25 9.52 -11.63
N THR A 46 -8.20 10.34 -12.68
CA THR A 46 -9.06 10.17 -13.85
C THR A 46 -8.78 8.83 -14.53
N TRP A 47 -7.50 8.54 -14.80
CA TRP A 47 -7.08 7.29 -15.41
C TRP A 47 -7.46 6.05 -14.59
N LEU A 48 -7.25 6.07 -13.26
CA LEU A 48 -7.67 4.98 -12.39
C LEU A 48 -9.20 4.77 -12.39
N GLY A 49 -9.95 5.87 -12.42
CA GLY A 49 -11.41 5.82 -12.56
C GLY A 49 -11.86 5.22 -13.90
N GLU A 50 -11.18 5.55 -15.01
CA GLU A 50 -11.44 4.97 -16.33
C GLU A 50 -11.12 3.46 -16.38
N LEU A 51 -10.13 3.01 -15.61
CA LEU A 51 -9.83 1.58 -15.43
C LEU A 51 -10.82 0.86 -14.51
N GLY A 52 -11.79 1.59 -13.95
CA GLY A 52 -12.87 1.05 -13.13
C GLY A 52 -12.55 0.89 -11.65
N LEU A 53 -11.48 1.51 -11.16
CA LEU A 53 -11.21 1.55 -9.72
C LEU A 53 -12.38 2.22 -8.98
N LYS A 54 -12.70 1.75 -7.79
CA LYS A 54 -13.84 2.23 -6.99
C LYS A 54 -13.42 3.24 -5.92
N GLU A 55 -12.32 2.98 -5.25
CA GLU A 55 -11.89 3.74 -4.09
C GLU A 55 -10.36 3.84 -4.01
N VAL A 56 -9.87 4.96 -3.47
CA VAL A 56 -8.44 5.22 -3.23
C VAL A 56 -8.24 5.67 -1.79
N TRP A 57 -7.32 5.01 -1.10
CA TRP A 57 -6.77 5.46 0.18
C TRP A 57 -5.49 6.23 -0.06
N PHE A 58 -5.51 7.52 0.22
CA PHE A 58 -4.30 8.33 0.26
C PHE A 58 -3.53 8.03 1.53
N THR A 59 -2.27 7.69 1.38
CA THR A 59 -1.38 7.28 2.47
C THR A 59 -0.05 8.05 2.44
N PRO A 60 -0.08 9.40 2.42
CA PRO A 60 1.15 10.18 2.39
C PRO A 60 2.07 9.81 3.57
N HIS A 61 3.38 9.92 3.34
CA HIS A 61 4.38 9.64 4.36
C HIS A 61 4.25 10.57 5.58
N VAL A 62 4.43 9.99 6.77
CA VAL A 62 4.68 10.69 8.02
C VAL A 62 5.95 10.12 8.65
N MET A 63 7.04 10.88 8.60
CA MET A 63 8.36 10.49 9.09
C MET A 63 9.16 11.74 9.50
N GLU A 64 10.28 11.57 10.21
CA GLU A 64 11.14 12.69 10.66
C GLU A 64 11.52 13.63 9.51
N ASP A 65 11.88 13.09 8.34
CA ASP A 65 12.26 13.89 7.16
C ASP A 65 11.06 14.50 6.41
N VAL A 66 9.85 13.98 6.64
CA VAL A 66 8.57 14.45 6.07
C VAL A 66 7.54 14.55 7.20
N PRO A 67 7.66 15.56 8.08
CA PRO A 67 6.87 15.65 9.32
C PRO A 67 5.46 16.21 9.08
N ASN A 68 4.72 15.56 8.18
CA ASN A 68 3.32 15.91 7.93
C ASN A 68 2.49 15.85 9.22
N THR A 69 1.62 16.84 9.44
CA THR A 69 0.69 16.84 10.57
C THR A 69 -0.67 16.30 10.15
N THR A 70 -1.41 15.73 11.10
CA THR A 70 -2.77 15.23 10.87
C THR A 70 -3.68 16.31 10.28
N GLU A 71 -3.62 17.52 10.81
CA GLU A 71 -4.40 18.67 10.31
C GLU A 71 -4.00 19.06 8.88
N GLY A 72 -2.69 19.05 8.58
CA GLY A 72 -2.17 19.36 7.25
C GLY A 72 -2.63 18.35 6.21
N LEU A 73 -2.58 17.05 6.55
CA LEU A 73 -3.07 15.95 5.72
C LEU A 73 -4.58 16.07 5.47
N GLN A 74 -5.36 16.33 6.52
CA GLN A 74 -6.82 16.50 6.42
C GLN A 74 -7.19 17.71 5.57
N ALA A 75 -6.47 18.82 5.70
CA ALA A 75 -6.70 20.03 4.90
C ALA A 75 -6.43 19.77 3.41
N ARG A 76 -5.33 19.11 3.07
CA ARG A 76 -5.02 18.75 1.68
C ARG A 76 -6.00 17.74 1.11
N PHE A 77 -6.42 16.77 1.90
CA PHE A 77 -7.44 15.79 1.53
C PHE A 77 -8.78 16.47 1.21
N ALA A 78 -9.21 17.41 2.06
CA ALA A 78 -10.44 18.17 1.83
C ALA A 78 -10.35 19.02 0.55
N GLU A 79 -9.21 19.68 0.31
CA GLU A 79 -8.96 20.47 -0.90
C GLU A 79 -9.04 19.58 -2.16
N LEU A 80 -8.34 18.44 -2.20
CA LEU A 80 -8.36 17.53 -3.33
C LEU A 80 -9.78 16.98 -3.57
N SER A 81 -10.45 16.54 -2.50
CA SER A 81 -11.79 15.96 -2.59
C SER A 81 -12.83 16.93 -3.13
N ALA A 82 -12.73 18.23 -2.76
CA ALA A 82 -13.60 19.27 -3.26
C ALA A 82 -13.38 19.63 -4.73
N ARG A 83 -12.18 19.36 -5.26
CA ARG A 83 -11.81 19.65 -6.68
C ARG A 83 -12.09 18.51 -7.64
N TYR A 84 -12.20 17.30 -7.14
CA TYR A 84 -12.36 16.10 -7.96
C TYR A 84 -13.83 15.87 -8.33
N GLU A 85 -14.12 15.74 -9.62
CA GLU A 85 -15.48 15.53 -10.15
C GLU A 85 -15.69 14.12 -10.74
N GLY A 86 -14.75 13.18 -10.50
CA GLY A 86 -14.81 11.82 -11.04
C GLY A 86 -15.56 10.81 -10.14
N PRO A 87 -15.61 9.54 -10.54
CA PRO A 87 -16.39 8.51 -9.86
C PRO A 87 -15.72 7.90 -8.62
N LEU A 88 -14.43 8.16 -8.38
CA LEU A 88 -13.67 7.55 -7.30
C LEU A 88 -14.12 8.05 -5.93
N LYS A 89 -14.20 7.14 -4.98
CA LYS A 89 -14.30 7.48 -3.57
C LYS A 89 -12.91 7.64 -2.96
N PHE A 90 -12.79 8.51 -1.98
CA PHE A 90 -11.53 8.80 -1.32
C PHE A 90 -11.60 8.53 0.16
N ARG A 91 -10.51 8.00 0.68
CA ARG A 91 -10.21 7.85 2.10
C ARG A 91 -8.83 8.42 2.40
N LEU A 92 -8.62 8.83 3.62
CA LEU A 92 -7.34 9.34 4.11
C LEU A 92 -6.82 8.44 5.23
N SER A 93 -5.57 8.08 5.12
CA SER A 93 -4.73 7.49 6.15
C SER A 93 -3.34 8.12 6.05
N ALA A 94 -2.32 7.50 6.61
CA ALA A 94 -0.93 7.86 6.41
C ALA A 94 -0.06 6.61 6.45
N GLU A 95 1.05 6.62 5.70
CA GLU A 95 2.12 5.64 5.86
C GLU A 95 3.15 6.19 6.84
N TYR A 96 3.23 5.55 8.01
CA TYR A 96 4.13 5.97 9.07
C TYR A 96 5.45 5.20 9.01
N MET A 97 6.57 5.91 8.85
CA MET A 97 7.88 5.34 9.12
C MET A 97 8.01 5.06 10.62
N MET A 98 8.43 3.86 11.01
CA MET A 98 8.64 3.52 12.41
C MET A 98 9.93 4.16 12.95
N ASP A 99 9.89 5.48 13.16
CA ASP A 99 10.95 6.35 13.66
C ASP A 99 10.56 7.06 14.99
N ASN A 100 11.33 8.06 15.43
CA ASN A 100 11.03 8.78 16.68
C ASN A 100 9.76 9.61 16.56
N LEU A 101 9.46 10.20 15.39
CA LEU A 101 8.22 10.94 15.17
C LEU A 101 7.01 10.02 15.30
N PHE A 102 7.08 8.80 14.74
CA PHE A 102 6.02 7.80 14.93
C PHE A 102 5.82 7.45 16.41
N ALA A 103 6.91 7.23 17.15
CA ALA A 103 6.83 6.93 18.58
C ALA A 103 6.19 8.08 19.39
N GLU A 104 6.39 9.33 19.00
CA GLU A 104 5.75 10.49 19.60
C GLU A 104 4.24 10.54 19.29
N ARG A 105 3.87 10.33 18.04
CA ARG A 105 2.49 10.28 17.57
C ARG A 105 1.70 9.15 18.20
N LEU A 106 2.29 7.96 18.29
CA LEU A 106 1.69 6.81 18.96
C LEU A 106 1.38 7.12 20.43
N ARG A 107 2.34 7.75 21.15
CA ARG A 107 2.13 8.16 22.55
C ARG A 107 1.02 9.21 22.70
N ALA A 108 0.89 10.11 21.72
CA ALA A 108 -0.14 11.15 21.72
C ALA A 108 -1.52 10.64 21.25
N GLY A 109 -1.61 9.42 20.67
CA GLY A 109 -2.84 8.93 20.03
C GLY A 109 -3.17 9.70 18.73
N ASP A 110 -2.20 10.39 18.12
CA ASP A 110 -2.37 11.20 16.90
C ASP A 110 -1.97 10.39 15.67
N LEU A 111 -2.79 9.40 15.32
CA LEU A 111 -2.59 8.53 14.16
C LEU A 111 -3.84 8.49 13.28
N LEU A 112 -3.66 8.61 11.97
CA LEU A 112 -4.69 8.38 10.97
C LEU A 112 -4.78 6.88 10.66
N CYS A 113 -5.84 6.24 11.15
CA CYS A 113 -6.06 4.82 10.93
C CYS A 113 -6.47 4.52 9.48
N HIS A 114 -6.11 3.32 9.03
CA HIS A 114 -6.46 2.77 7.72
C HIS A 114 -7.72 1.89 7.82
N GLY A 115 -8.82 2.48 8.27
CA GLY A 115 -10.04 1.76 8.64
C GLY A 115 -9.95 1.09 10.02
N GLY A 116 -10.96 1.28 10.83
CA GLY A 116 -11.01 0.74 12.19
C GLY A 116 -9.79 1.14 13.03
N ASP A 117 -9.04 0.15 13.49
CA ASP A 117 -7.84 0.27 14.32
C ASP A 117 -6.52 -0.03 13.57
N LEU A 118 -6.57 -0.29 12.25
CA LEU A 118 -5.39 -0.53 11.44
C LEU A 118 -4.55 0.75 11.29
N VAL A 119 -3.24 0.65 11.47
CA VAL A 119 -2.29 1.73 11.20
C VAL A 119 -1.22 1.23 10.23
N LEU A 120 -1.15 1.87 9.06
CA LEU A 120 -0.16 1.54 8.03
C LEU A 120 1.21 2.03 8.46
N VAL A 121 2.15 1.10 8.62
CA VAL A 121 3.51 1.37 9.07
C VAL A 121 4.53 0.74 8.14
N GLU A 122 5.66 1.41 7.97
CA GLU A 122 6.81 0.91 7.22
C GLU A 122 8.11 1.03 8.02
N THR A 123 9.14 0.36 7.53
CA THR A 123 10.53 0.53 7.97
C THR A 123 11.42 0.73 6.75
N SER A 124 12.68 1.11 6.98
CA SER A 124 13.69 1.01 5.94
C SER A 124 13.67 -0.40 5.32
N THR A 125 13.77 -0.48 3.99
CA THR A 125 13.84 -1.78 3.28
C THR A 125 15.16 -2.52 3.50
N VAL A 126 16.15 -1.88 4.13
CA VAL A 126 17.52 -2.40 4.33
C VAL A 126 17.74 -2.89 5.75
N SER A 127 17.20 -2.20 6.75
CA SER A 127 17.37 -2.53 8.16
C SER A 127 16.15 -2.13 8.99
N PRO A 128 15.77 -2.90 10.01
CA PRO A 128 14.70 -2.51 10.93
C PRO A 128 15.20 -1.41 11.88
N PRO A 129 14.30 -0.62 12.48
CA PRO A 129 14.65 0.18 13.64
C PRO A 129 15.04 -0.74 14.81
N TYR A 130 15.87 -0.21 15.73
CA TYR A 130 16.37 -0.99 16.85
C TYR A 130 15.27 -1.57 17.73
N ASP A 131 14.19 -0.81 17.95
CA ASP A 131 13.05 -1.16 18.80
C ASP A 131 11.82 -1.67 18.01
N PHE A 132 12.04 -2.24 16.83
CA PHE A 132 10.97 -2.69 15.92
C PHE A 132 9.88 -3.52 16.62
N TRP A 133 10.28 -4.59 17.30
CA TRP A 133 9.35 -5.49 17.98
C TRP A 133 8.63 -4.82 19.14
N GLU A 134 9.35 -4.02 19.93
CA GLU A 134 8.80 -3.28 21.06
C GLU A 134 7.80 -2.21 20.58
N THR A 135 8.06 -1.55 19.47
CA THR A 135 7.14 -0.59 18.88
C THR A 135 5.84 -1.25 18.42
N LEU A 136 5.90 -2.43 17.81
CA LEU A 136 4.70 -3.20 17.46
C LEU A 136 3.89 -3.59 18.71
N GLU A 137 4.56 -4.04 19.78
CA GLU A 137 3.89 -4.36 21.05
C GLU A 137 3.24 -3.13 21.69
N ARG A 138 3.88 -1.96 21.61
CA ARG A 138 3.30 -0.68 22.06
C ARG A 138 2.07 -0.28 21.24
N MET A 139 2.10 -0.44 19.91
CA MET A 139 0.93 -0.20 19.04
C MET A 139 -0.25 -1.06 19.48
N MET A 140 -0.04 -2.36 19.64
CA MET A 140 -1.10 -3.30 20.04
C MET A 140 -1.63 -3.00 21.44
N SER A 141 -0.73 -2.64 22.38
CA SER A 141 -1.11 -2.25 23.74
C SER A 141 -1.92 -0.96 23.79
N ALA A 142 -1.72 -0.06 22.81
CA ALA A 142 -2.50 1.16 22.63
C ALA A 142 -3.82 0.93 21.85
N GLY A 143 -4.13 -0.32 21.45
CA GLY A 143 -5.36 -0.67 20.76
C GLY A 143 -5.29 -0.58 19.24
N TYR A 144 -4.10 -0.39 18.65
CA TYR A 144 -3.91 -0.37 17.22
C TYR A 144 -3.42 -1.73 16.68
N ARG A 145 -3.88 -2.10 15.49
CA ARG A 145 -3.34 -3.25 14.74
C ARG A 145 -2.36 -2.76 13.67
N PRO A 146 -1.09 -3.24 13.70
CA PRO A 146 -0.13 -2.88 12.66
C PRO A 146 -0.53 -3.46 11.30
N LEU A 147 -0.60 -2.60 10.27
CA LEU A 147 -0.66 -2.98 8.85
C LEU A 147 0.72 -2.69 8.26
N ILE A 148 1.49 -3.75 8.02
CA ILE A 148 2.85 -3.63 7.51
C ILE A 148 2.80 -3.34 6.01
N ALA A 149 3.29 -2.18 5.60
CA ALA A 149 3.39 -1.79 4.20
C ALA A 149 4.44 -2.65 3.48
N HIS A 150 4.09 -3.12 2.29
CA HIS A 150 4.98 -3.82 1.34
C HIS A 150 6.07 -4.71 1.98
N PRO A 151 5.73 -5.65 2.89
CA PRO A 151 6.71 -6.45 3.62
C PRO A 151 7.64 -7.26 2.72
N GLU A 152 7.25 -7.56 1.48
CA GLU A 152 8.07 -8.24 0.48
C GLU A 152 9.32 -7.45 0.06
N ARG A 153 9.35 -6.12 0.29
CA ARG A 153 10.49 -5.25 -0.03
C ARG A 153 11.60 -5.31 1.02
N TYR A 154 11.32 -5.78 2.24
CA TYR A 154 12.29 -5.82 3.33
C TYR A 154 13.35 -6.89 3.09
N ARG A 155 14.62 -6.47 2.92
CA ARG A 155 15.75 -7.36 2.58
C ARG A 155 16.34 -8.06 3.79
N TYR A 156 16.21 -7.46 4.95
CA TYR A 156 16.79 -7.93 6.22
C TYR A 156 15.96 -9.03 6.88
N MET A 157 14.65 -9.05 6.63
CA MET A 157 13.71 -9.89 7.36
C MET A 157 13.67 -11.32 6.80
N ARG A 158 13.78 -12.30 7.68
CA ARG A 158 13.71 -13.74 7.37
C ARG A 158 12.28 -14.24 7.50
N GLU A 159 12.04 -15.44 6.98
CA GLU A 159 10.69 -16.04 6.95
C GLU A 159 10.09 -16.22 8.35
N GLU A 160 10.90 -16.61 9.34
CA GLU A 160 10.46 -16.79 10.73
C GLU A 160 9.94 -15.49 11.33
N GLU A 161 10.53 -14.35 10.97
CA GLU A 161 10.12 -13.03 11.45
C GLU A 161 8.77 -12.61 10.85
N TYR A 162 8.53 -12.90 9.56
CA TYR A 162 7.19 -12.67 8.97
C TYR A 162 6.12 -13.56 9.59
N ARG A 163 6.46 -14.83 9.89
CA ARG A 163 5.54 -15.73 10.60
C ARG A 163 5.20 -15.19 11.99
N ARG A 164 6.21 -14.72 12.73
CA ARG A 164 6.01 -14.07 14.03
C ARG A 164 5.08 -12.85 13.91
N LEU A 165 5.27 -11.98 12.92
CA LEU A 165 4.37 -10.85 12.67
C LEU A 165 2.92 -11.30 12.46
N LYS A 166 2.68 -12.32 11.66
CA LYS A 166 1.31 -12.87 11.45
C LYS A 166 0.75 -13.49 12.74
N GLU A 167 1.55 -14.21 13.51
CA GLU A 167 1.16 -14.78 14.81
C GLU A 167 0.84 -13.70 15.85
N MET A 168 1.51 -12.56 15.81
CA MET A 168 1.19 -11.37 16.61
C MET A 168 -0.10 -10.67 16.18
N GLY A 169 -0.68 -11.01 15.02
CA GLY A 169 -1.88 -10.37 14.49
C GLY A 169 -1.63 -9.20 13.56
N CYS A 170 -0.37 -8.95 13.16
CA CYS A 170 -0.07 -7.93 12.15
C CYS A 170 -0.71 -8.28 10.80
N ARG A 171 -1.20 -7.26 10.12
CA ARG A 171 -1.73 -7.33 8.76
C ARG A 171 -0.65 -6.94 7.75
N PHE A 172 -0.76 -7.44 6.52
CA PHE A 172 0.22 -7.17 5.46
C PHE A 172 -0.47 -6.54 4.26
N GLN A 173 0.11 -5.44 3.77
CA GLN A 173 -0.31 -4.81 2.53
C GLN A 173 0.69 -5.18 1.41
N LEU A 174 0.18 -5.80 0.34
CA LEU A 174 0.94 -6.10 -0.87
C LEU A 174 1.14 -4.86 -1.71
N ASN A 175 2.38 -4.61 -2.14
CA ASN A 175 2.65 -3.64 -3.19
C ASN A 175 2.48 -4.29 -4.58
N LEU A 176 1.47 -3.89 -5.36
CA LEU A 176 1.19 -4.44 -6.69
C LEU A 176 2.40 -4.37 -7.65
N PRO A 177 3.21 -3.31 -7.66
CA PRO A 177 4.45 -3.26 -8.42
C PRO A 177 5.45 -4.38 -8.11
N SER A 178 5.45 -4.95 -6.90
CA SER A 178 6.33 -6.07 -6.55
C SER A 178 5.99 -7.33 -7.35
N ILE A 179 4.71 -7.62 -7.55
CA ILE A 179 4.24 -8.81 -8.30
C ILE A 179 4.63 -8.73 -9.78
N VAL A 180 4.63 -7.53 -10.37
CA VAL A 180 5.08 -7.35 -11.76
C VAL A 180 6.62 -7.22 -11.88
N GLY A 181 7.35 -7.32 -10.77
CA GLY A 181 8.81 -7.37 -10.75
C GLY A 181 9.51 -6.00 -10.77
N TYR A 182 8.79 -4.91 -10.51
CA TYR A 182 9.37 -3.56 -10.53
C TYR A 182 10.51 -3.39 -9.51
N TYR A 183 10.37 -3.95 -8.32
CA TYR A 183 11.40 -3.90 -7.26
C TYR A 183 12.41 -5.06 -7.33
N GLY A 184 12.49 -5.74 -8.49
CA GLY A 184 13.43 -6.81 -8.75
C GLY A 184 12.93 -8.20 -8.36
N SER A 185 13.74 -9.22 -8.71
CA SER A 185 13.34 -10.62 -8.57
C SER A 185 13.13 -11.06 -7.12
N HIS A 186 13.91 -10.54 -6.18
CA HIS A 186 13.79 -10.88 -4.76
C HIS A 186 12.44 -10.47 -4.18
N ALA A 187 12.03 -9.21 -4.38
CA ALA A 187 10.73 -8.71 -3.94
C ALA A 187 9.58 -9.48 -4.60
N ARG A 188 9.68 -9.74 -5.93
CA ARG A 188 8.69 -10.52 -6.65
C ARG A 188 8.52 -11.94 -6.10
N GLN A 189 9.62 -12.67 -5.91
CA GLN A 189 9.57 -14.05 -5.39
C GLN A 189 8.94 -14.08 -3.99
N LYS A 190 9.28 -13.12 -3.13
CA LYS A 190 8.72 -13.00 -1.79
C LYS A 190 7.22 -12.65 -1.85
N ALA A 191 6.84 -11.70 -2.70
CA ALA A 191 5.44 -11.32 -2.92
C ALA A 191 4.60 -12.50 -3.40
N GLU A 192 5.08 -13.26 -4.41
CA GLU A 192 4.40 -14.47 -4.87
C GLU A 192 4.30 -15.56 -3.80
N ALA A 193 5.34 -15.72 -2.96
CA ALA A 193 5.32 -16.69 -1.86
C ALA A 193 4.31 -16.33 -0.79
N PHE A 194 4.25 -15.06 -0.38
CA PHE A 194 3.30 -14.58 0.62
C PHE A 194 1.86 -14.62 0.09
N LEU A 195 1.66 -14.26 -1.17
CA LEU A 195 0.36 -14.35 -1.83
C LEU A 195 -0.17 -15.79 -1.84
N LYS A 196 0.67 -16.78 -2.20
CA LYS A 196 0.32 -18.21 -2.19
C LYS A 196 0.01 -18.76 -0.80
N ARG A 197 0.55 -18.15 0.25
CA ARG A 197 0.30 -18.50 1.65
C ARG A 197 -0.92 -17.79 2.25
N GLY A 198 -1.54 -16.85 1.52
CA GLY A 198 -2.63 -16.05 2.03
C GLY A 198 -2.22 -15.10 3.17
N TRP A 199 -0.97 -14.58 3.12
CA TRP A 199 -0.46 -13.71 4.17
C TRP A 199 -0.83 -12.25 3.99
N TYR A 200 -1.18 -11.84 2.76
CA TYR A 200 -1.64 -10.49 2.51
C TYR A 200 -3.11 -10.32 2.86
N ASP A 201 -3.41 -9.17 3.39
CA ASP A 201 -4.74 -8.76 3.80
C ASP A 201 -5.31 -7.65 2.88
N LEU A 202 -4.44 -6.75 2.39
CA LEU A 202 -4.77 -5.64 1.48
C LEU A 202 -3.73 -5.53 0.36
N SER A 203 -4.06 -4.76 -0.69
CA SER A 203 -3.13 -4.42 -1.78
C SER A 203 -3.18 -2.94 -2.10
N GLY A 204 -2.06 -2.39 -2.61
CA GLY A 204 -1.96 -1.00 -3.01
C GLY A 204 -0.99 -0.79 -4.16
N SER A 205 -1.09 0.36 -4.81
CA SER A 205 -0.23 0.75 -5.93
C SER A 205 1.12 1.29 -5.51
N ASP A 206 1.18 1.90 -4.33
CA ASP A 206 2.32 2.71 -3.90
C ASP A 206 2.70 3.74 -4.98
N CYS A 207 1.66 4.35 -5.60
CA CYS A 207 1.80 5.23 -6.74
C CYS A 207 2.36 6.59 -6.34
N HIS A 208 3.54 6.91 -6.88
CA HIS A 208 4.21 8.21 -6.68
C HIS A 208 4.22 9.07 -7.96
N ARG A 209 4.08 8.47 -9.15
CA ARG A 209 4.16 9.17 -10.44
C ARG A 209 3.31 8.46 -11.50
N PHE A 210 2.65 9.22 -12.35
CA PHE A 210 1.80 8.68 -13.41
C PHE A 210 2.55 7.75 -14.36
N SER A 211 3.66 8.21 -14.94
CA SER A 211 4.44 7.43 -15.90
C SER A 211 5.02 6.13 -15.33
N VAL A 212 5.18 6.06 -14.00
CA VAL A 212 5.68 4.87 -13.31
C VAL A 212 4.56 3.85 -13.14
N VAL A 213 3.41 4.25 -12.59
CA VAL A 213 2.28 3.34 -12.37
C VAL A 213 1.68 2.83 -13.68
N GLU A 214 1.58 3.67 -14.70
CA GLU A 214 1.14 3.28 -16.05
C GLU A 214 2.03 2.16 -16.61
N ARG A 215 3.35 2.31 -16.57
CA ARG A 215 4.30 1.29 -17.01
C ARG A 215 4.19 0.01 -16.21
N GLN A 216 4.07 0.09 -14.89
CA GLN A 216 3.93 -1.07 -14.01
C GLN A 216 2.64 -1.84 -14.30
N TYR A 217 1.53 -1.14 -14.46
CA TYR A 217 0.23 -1.74 -14.69
C TYR A 217 0.05 -2.29 -16.11
N SER A 218 0.81 -1.76 -17.06
CA SER A 218 0.86 -2.26 -18.45
C SER A 218 1.78 -3.48 -18.64
N ALA A 219 2.61 -3.82 -17.65
CA ALA A 219 3.56 -4.93 -17.74
C ALA A 219 2.85 -6.29 -17.77
N ARG A 220 3.04 -7.06 -18.86
CA ARG A 220 2.44 -8.40 -19.07
C ARG A 220 3.22 -9.47 -18.33
N GLU A 221 3.14 -9.48 -17.02
CA GLU A 221 3.91 -10.35 -16.13
C GLU A 221 3.05 -11.35 -15.35
N LEU A 222 1.72 -11.22 -15.36
CA LEU A 222 0.82 -11.96 -14.48
C LEU A 222 0.30 -13.24 -15.12
N GLY A 223 0.55 -14.37 -14.46
CA GLY A 223 -0.07 -15.66 -14.77
C GLY A 223 -1.49 -15.77 -14.17
N LYS A 224 -2.32 -16.63 -14.73
CA LYS A 224 -3.71 -16.84 -14.27
C LYS A 224 -3.83 -17.19 -12.78
N ASP A 225 -2.86 -17.96 -12.26
CA ASP A 225 -2.88 -18.36 -10.85
C ASP A 225 -2.65 -17.16 -9.92
N ILE A 226 -1.73 -16.26 -10.30
CA ILE A 226 -1.48 -15.03 -9.55
C ILE A 226 -2.70 -14.11 -9.61
N LEU A 227 -3.31 -13.93 -10.79
CA LEU A 227 -4.52 -13.11 -10.94
C LEU A 227 -5.66 -13.59 -10.03
N ARG A 228 -5.88 -14.92 -9.96
CA ARG A 228 -6.90 -15.50 -9.06
C ARG A 228 -6.62 -15.22 -7.58
N LEU A 229 -5.35 -15.21 -7.17
CA LEU A 229 -4.96 -14.93 -5.79
C LEU A 229 -5.03 -13.43 -5.46
N LEU A 230 -4.84 -12.57 -6.45
CA LEU A 230 -4.93 -11.12 -6.27
C LEU A 230 -6.39 -10.64 -6.13
N GLN A 231 -7.33 -11.26 -6.83
CA GLN A 231 -8.72 -10.80 -6.88
C GLN A 231 -9.33 -10.51 -5.49
N PRO A 232 -9.25 -11.39 -4.48
CA PRO A 232 -9.79 -11.11 -3.16
C PRO A 232 -9.14 -9.91 -2.46
N LEU A 233 -7.84 -9.66 -2.69
CA LEU A 233 -7.12 -8.53 -2.10
C LEU A 233 -7.54 -7.20 -2.70
N MET A 234 -7.94 -7.19 -3.98
CA MET A 234 -8.42 -6.00 -4.66
C MET A 234 -9.80 -5.53 -4.15
N GLU A 235 -10.57 -6.45 -3.59
CA GLU A 235 -11.93 -6.23 -3.09
C GLU A 235 -11.99 -6.16 -1.55
N ALA A 236 -10.86 -6.35 -0.87
CA ALA A 236 -10.80 -6.38 0.59
C ALA A 236 -11.22 -5.05 1.22
N VAL A 237 -11.85 -5.14 2.38
CA VAL A 237 -12.35 -3.99 3.15
C VAL A 237 -11.61 -3.95 4.50
N PRO A 238 -10.93 -2.84 4.84
CA PRO A 238 -10.08 -2.76 6.03
C PRO A 238 -10.83 -3.05 7.35
N GLU A 239 -12.10 -2.70 7.42
CA GLU A 239 -12.94 -2.91 8.61
C GLU A 239 -13.34 -4.39 8.82
N GLU A 240 -13.09 -5.26 7.83
CA GLU A 240 -13.46 -6.69 7.85
C GLU A 240 -12.27 -7.64 8.11
N ILE A 241 -11.04 -7.10 8.24
CA ILE A 241 -9.82 -7.90 8.36
C ILE A 241 -9.13 -7.82 9.73
#